data_5519826b7efbbfbea20f5bbbb14167be
#
_entry.id   5519826b7efbbfbea20f5bbbb14167be
#
_cell.length_a   1.000
_cell.length_b   1.000
_cell.length_c   1.000
_cell.angle_alpha   90.00
_cell.angle_beta   90.00
_cell.angle_gamma   90.00
#
_symmetry.space_group_name_H-M   'P 1'
#
loop_
_entity.id
_entity.type
_entity.pdbx_description
1 polymer ?
#
loop_
_entity_poly.entity_id
_entity_poly.type
_entity_poly.pdbx_seq_one_letter_code
_entity_poly.pdbx_strand_id
1 'polypeptide(L)'
;MAELKTPQELGTERIGKLLIRYAVPAIVAMLASSLYNIVDRAFIGHGVGPMALSGLAVTFPLMNLSAALGSMVGVGAGTMISLKLGQRDNRSAQILFGNAITMNVIIGIAFGALALVFLEPILKLFGATDVTIGYAREYMTIILVGNSITHLYLGTNAVLRAAGHPEKAMYATIGTVLLNTLMDWLFIMVFDWGIKGAAIATVIAQVLAFAWQCIQLSDKSELIHLERGIFRLRRDLVRNIVTIGLSPCLMNAAACLVVLLINRGLLTYGGDIAVGAYSIINSMGFLYVMTVMGFTQAMQPIAGYNYGAKRYERVLSVFYRTLLCATIVTTLGFLISELFPDACIRIFTNDSELTGIARHGMRINFLVFPLIGSQIVISNLFQNIGMPGKSIIMSLSRQVLLLIPCLIILPRHFDINGIWYSMPLSDAVSVLLGVALIIPQIHRLKQMVKQENI
;
A
#
# COMPACT_ATOMS: atom_id res chain seq x y z
N MET A 1 -6.82 -6.64 -39.31
CA MET A 1 -7.06 -6.42 -37.85
C MET A 1 -5.74 -6.68 -37.16
N ALA A 2 -5.14 -5.66 -36.54
CA ALA A 2 -3.93 -5.90 -35.75
C ALA A 2 -4.32 -6.85 -34.59
N GLU A 3 -3.56 -7.95 -34.42
CA GLU A 3 -3.75 -8.84 -33.28
C GLU A 3 -3.53 -8.01 -32.01
N LEU A 4 -4.57 -7.87 -31.21
CA LEU A 4 -4.51 -7.22 -29.91
C LEU A 4 -3.51 -8.00 -29.04
N LYS A 5 -2.49 -7.31 -28.50
CA LYS A 5 -1.49 -7.91 -27.61
C LYS A 5 -2.16 -8.33 -26.31
N THR A 6 -2.56 -9.57 -26.24
CA THR A 6 -3.04 -10.18 -24.98
C THR A 6 -1.86 -10.41 -24.04
N PRO A 7 -2.02 -10.27 -22.73
CA PRO A 7 -1.02 -10.73 -21.77
C PRO A 7 -1.03 -12.28 -21.67
N GLN A 8 -0.93 -12.94 -22.84
CA GLN A 8 -0.90 -14.41 -22.97
C GLN A 8 0.23 -15.01 -22.13
N GLU A 9 1.31 -14.24 -21.96
CA GLU A 9 2.45 -14.61 -21.11
C GLU A 9 2.04 -14.92 -19.68
N LEU A 10 1.02 -14.23 -19.09
CA LEU A 10 0.52 -14.54 -17.76
C LEU A 10 0.01 -15.97 -17.61
N GLY A 11 -0.51 -16.53 -18.71
CA GLY A 11 -1.02 -17.90 -18.77
C GLY A 11 0.02 -18.95 -19.20
N THR A 12 1.08 -18.58 -19.92
CA THR A 12 1.97 -19.54 -20.61
C THR A 12 3.40 -19.54 -20.09
N GLU A 13 3.95 -18.38 -19.74
CA GLU A 13 5.34 -18.22 -19.27
C GLU A 13 5.54 -18.94 -17.93
N ARG A 14 6.79 -19.35 -17.62
CA ARG A 14 7.16 -19.98 -16.34
C ARG A 14 6.86 -19.03 -15.17
N ILE A 15 6.12 -19.51 -14.16
CA ILE A 15 5.68 -18.70 -13.01
C ILE A 15 6.84 -18.00 -12.29
N GLY A 16 8.00 -18.66 -12.13
CA GLY A 16 9.17 -18.03 -11.48
C GLY A 16 9.69 -16.83 -12.27
N LYS A 17 9.77 -16.92 -13.60
CA LYS A 17 10.21 -15.82 -14.47
C LYS A 17 9.20 -14.66 -14.44
N LEU A 18 7.89 -14.99 -14.52
CA LEU A 18 6.84 -13.99 -14.39
C LEU A 18 6.88 -13.28 -13.03
N LEU A 19 7.00 -14.03 -11.93
CA LEU A 19 7.03 -13.45 -10.59
C LEU A 19 8.20 -12.46 -10.46
N ILE A 20 9.40 -12.81 -10.93
CA ILE A 20 10.56 -11.91 -10.89
C ILE A 20 10.32 -10.67 -11.78
N ARG A 21 9.84 -10.87 -13.01
CA ARG A 21 9.56 -9.79 -13.97
C ARG A 21 8.55 -8.76 -13.42
N TYR A 22 7.58 -9.20 -12.63
CA TYR A 22 6.59 -8.33 -12.00
C TYR A 22 7.03 -7.81 -10.64
N ALA A 23 7.74 -8.63 -9.85
CA ALA A 23 8.15 -8.27 -8.50
C ALA A 23 9.26 -7.21 -8.49
N VAL A 24 10.26 -7.34 -9.36
CA VAL A 24 11.38 -6.37 -9.40
C VAL A 24 10.87 -4.95 -9.66
N PRO A 25 10.06 -4.68 -10.70
CA PRO A 25 9.47 -3.35 -10.90
C PRO A 25 8.62 -2.89 -9.72
N ALA A 26 7.82 -3.77 -9.14
CA ALA A 26 6.96 -3.41 -8.01
C ALA A 26 7.76 -3.06 -6.75
N ILE A 27 8.80 -3.83 -6.42
CA ILE A 27 9.69 -3.56 -5.28
C ILE A 27 10.44 -2.25 -5.49
N VAL A 28 11.02 -2.04 -6.68
CA VAL A 28 11.72 -0.79 -7.01
C VAL A 28 10.80 0.42 -6.88
N ALA A 29 9.55 0.33 -7.38
CA ALA A 29 8.56 1.38 -7.24
C ALA A 29 8.20 1.66 -5.76
N MET A 30 8.03 0.61 -4.94
CA MET A 30 7.74 0.74 -3.51
C MET A 30 8.89 1.40 -2.75
N LEU A 31 10.13 0.98 -3.00
CA LEU A 31 11.32 1.56 -2.38
C LEU A 31 11.55 3.01 -2.82
N ALA A 32 11.35 3.31 -4.12
CA ALA A 32 11.43 4.67 -4.63
C ALA A 32 10.40 5.59 -3.97
N SER A 33 9.15 5.13 -3.81
CA SER A 33 8.10 5.88 -3.12
C SER A 33 8.43 6.12 -1.63
N SER A 34 9.09 5.16 -0.98
CA SER A 34 9.51 5.31 0.41
C SER A 34 10.64 6.33 0.54
N LEU A 35 11.62 6.28 -0.37
CA LEU A 35 12.74 7.24 -0.41
C LEU A 35 12.24 8.65 -0.70
N TYR A 36 11.29 8.79 -1.61
CA TYR A 36 10.63 10.06 -1.92
C TYR A 36 10.07 10.73 -0.66
N ASN A 37 9.31 10.01 0.19
CA ASN A 37 8.77 10.59 1.42
C ASN A 37 9.85 11.12 2.37
N ILE A 38 11.04 10.53 2.36
CA ILE A 38 12.18 11.00 3.16
C ILE A 38 12.76 12.28 2.55
N VAL A 39 12.95 12.30 1.24
CA VAL A 39 13.53 13.43 0.51
C VAL A 39 12.62 14.66 0.59
N ASP A 40 11.31 14.51 0.37
CA ASP A 40 10.31 15.57 0.49
C ASP A 40 10.35 16.22 1.89
N ARG A 41 10.34 15.40 2.95
CA ARG A 41 10.49 15.90 4.33
C ARG A 41 11.82 16.63 4.57
N ALA A 42 12.89 16.17 3.95
CA ALA A 42 14.18 16.82 4.08
C ALA A 42 14.17 18.22 3.42
N PHE A 43 13.57 18.37 2.24
CA PHE A 43 13.41 19.68 1.60
C PHE A 43 12.53 20.62 2.43
N ILE A 44 11.40 20.15 2.96
CA ILE A 44 10.53 20.96 3.82
C ILE A 44 11.24 21.34 5.11
N GLY A 45 11.95 20.40 5.74
CA GLY A 45 12.67 20.65 7.00
C GLY A 45 13.79 21.68 6.86
N HIS A 46 14.58 21.60 5.77
CA HIS A 46 15.70 22.52 5.54
C HIS A 46 15.26 23.85 4.89
N GLY A 47 14.30 23.80 3.98
CA GLY A 47 13.89 24.99 3.20
C GLY A 47 12.82 25.82 3.88
N VAL A 48 11.94 25.21 4.68
CA VAL A 48 10.82 25.92 5.33
C VAL A 48 10.97 25.95 6.85
N GLY A 49 11.50 24.88 7.44
CA GLY A 49 11.80 24.83 8.86
C GLY A 49 10.99 23.78 9.66
N PRO A 50 11.33 23.62 10.95
CA PRO A 50 10.78 22.54 11.79
C PRO A 50 9.28 22.64 12.04
N MET A 51 8.72 23.86 12.09
CA MET A 51 7.27 24.05 12.30
C MET A 51 6.45 23.59 11.09
N ALA A 52 6.97 23.80 9.88
CA ALA A 52 6.36 23.28 8.64
C ALA A 52 6.40 21.74 8.59
N LEU A 53 7.52 21.14 9.04
CA LEU A 53 7.64 19.68 9.13
C LEU A 53 6.64 19.09 10.13
N SER A 54 6.45 19.76 11.28
CA SER A 54 5.43 19.40 12.27
C SER A 54 4.01 19.55 11.70
N GLY A 55 3.75 20.62 10.94
CA GLY A 55 2.50 20.82 10.21
C GLY A 55 2.23 19.70 9.20
N LEU A 56 3.26 19.30 8.44
CA LEU A 56 3.16 18.17 7.51
C LEU A 56 2.83 16.85 8.23
N ALA A 57 3.43 16.59 9.39
CA ALA A 57 3.18 15.37 10.14
C ALA A 57 1.70 15.22 10.55
N VAL A 58 1.03 16.32 10.89
CA VAL A 58 -0.40 16.33 11.21
C VAL A 58 -1.28 16.00 10.02
N THR A 59 -0.83 16.27 8.78
CA THR A 59 -1.60 15.97 7.56
C THR A 59 -1.54 14.50 7.15
N PHE A 60 -0.57 13.75 7.65
CA PHE A 60 -0.27 12.37 7.22
C PHE A 60 -1.46 11.40 7.32
N PRO A 61 -2.27 11.38 8.41
CA PRO A 61 -3.44 10.49 8.47
C PRO A 61 -4.48 10.79 7.39
N LEU A 62 -4.72 12.08 7.09
CA LEU A 62 -5.68 12.48 6.07
C LEU A 62 -5.19 12.13 4.67
N MET A 63 -3.90 12.32 4.40
CA MET A 63 -3.26 11.91 3.14
C MET A 63 -3.35 10.38 2.93
N ASN A 64 -3.05 9.60 3.98
CA ASN A 64 -3.15 8.14 3.90
C ASN A 64 -4.58 7.66 3.67
N LEU A 65 -5.56 8.28 4.31
CA LEU A 65 -6.96 7.95 4.09
C LEU A 65 -7.39 8.25 2.65
N SER A 66 -6.96 9.39 2.10
CA SER A 66 -7.18 9.73 0.70
C SER A 66 -6.54 8.72 -0.24
N ALA A 67 -5.25 8.41 -0.04
CA ALA A 67 -4.54 7.42 -0.86
C ALA A 67 -5.16 6.03 -0.77
N ALA A 68 -5.69 5.65 0.41
CA ALA A 68 -6.39 4.40 0.60
C ALA A 68 -7.67 4.30 -0.24
N LEU A 69 -8.43 5.40 -0.37
CA LEU A 69 -9.62 5.46 -1.22
C LEU A 69 -9.29 5.35 -2.71
N GLY A 70 -8.26 6.06 -3.19
CA GLY A 70 -7.78 5.95 -4.57
C GLY A 70 -7.25 4.54 -4.88
N SER A 71 -6.48 3.97 -3.96
CA SER A 71 -5.96 2.60 -4.06
C SER A 71 -7.07 1.54 -4.00
N MET A 72 -8.15 1.78 -3.25
CA MET A 72 -9.33 0.91 -3.20
C MET A 72 -9.88 0.66 -4.60
N VAL A 73 -10.10 1.73 -5.35
CA VAL A 73 -10.60 1.62 -6.72
C VAL A 73 -9.56 0.94 -7.62
N GLY A 74 -8.29 1.35 -7.52
CA GLY A 74 -7.21 0.80 -8.35
C GLY A 74 -6.99 -0.70 -8.14
N VAL A 75 -6.91 -1.14 -6.89
CA VAL A 75 -6.70 -2.56 -6.54
C VAL A 75 -7.92 -3.39 -6.89
N GLY A 76 -9.13 -2.90 -6.60
CA GLY A 76 -10.37 -3.59 -6.94
C GLY A 76 -10.54 -3.77 -8.45
N ALA A 77 -10.34 -2.70 -9.22
CA ALA A 77 -10.40 -2.74 -10.67
C ALA A 77 -9.29 -3.62 -11.26
N GLY A 78 -8.04 -3.47 -10.81
CA GLY A 78 -6.91 -4.27 -11.28
C GLY A 78 -7.13 -5.78 -11.07
N THR A 79 -7.64 -6.18 -9.93
CA THR A 79 -8.01 -7.59 -9.67
C THR A 79 -9.09 -8.07 -10.62
N MET A 80 -10.17 -7.31 -10.78
CA MET A 80 -11.27 -7.69 -11.67
C MET A 80 -10.85 -7.70 -13.14
N ILE A 81 -10.02 -6.75 -13.58
CA ILE A 81 -9.45 -6.72 -14.94
C ILE A 81 -8.64 -8.00 -15.19
N SER A 82 -7.73 -8.36 -14.28
CA SER A 82 -6.92 -9.56 -14.41
C SER A 82 -7.78 -10.83 -14.51
N LEU A 83 -8.83 -10.95 -13.67
CA LEU A 83 -9.80 -12.05 -13.71
C LEU A 83 -10.53 -12.11 -15.06
N LYS A 84 -11.02 -10.97 -15.57
CA LYS A 84 -11.75 -10.87 -16.81
C LYS A 84 -10.88 -11.17 -18.03
N LEU A 85 -9.64 -10.68 -18.04
CA LEU A 85 -8.66 -11.03 -19.06
C LEU A 85 -8.38 -12.54 -19.10
N GLY A 86 -8.27 -13.18 -17.94
CA GLY A 86 -8.15 -14.63 -17.83
C GLY A 86 -9.37 -15.39 -18.37
N GLN A 87 -10.57 -14.85 -18.16
CA GLN A 87 -11.83 -15.36 -18.72
C GLN A 87 -12.00 -15.08 -20.22
N ARG A 88 -11.06 -14.35 -20.85
CA ARG A 88 -11.16 -13.84 -22.24
C ARG A 88 -12.34 -12.88 -22.43
N ASP A 89 -12.85 -12.29 -21.35
CA ASP A 89 -13.92 -11.28 -21.38
C ASP A 89 -13.30 -9.88 -21.48
N ASN A 90 -12.70 -9.60 -22.63
CA ASN A 90 -11.98 -8.35 -22.89
C ASN A 90 -12.91 -7.13 -22.81
N ARG A 91 -14.19 -7.29 -23.19
CA ARG A 91 -15.15 -6.19 -23.15
C ARG A 91 -15.46 -5.75 -21.71
N SER A 92 -15.68 -6.71 -20.81
CA SER A 92 -15.88 -6.37 -19.38
C SER A 92 -14.61 -5.81 -18.75
N ALA A 93 -13.42 -6.31 -19.12
CA ALA A 93 -12.15 -5.76 -18.64
C ALA A 93 -11.98 -4.28 -19.08
N GLN A 94 -12.33 -3.95 -20.30
CA GLN A 94 -12.29 -2.59 -20.84
C GLN A 94 -13.29 -1.66 -20.12
N ILE A 95 -14.52 -2.12 -19.86
CA ILE A 95 -15.53 -1.35 -19.14
C ILE A 95 -15.11 -1.15 -17.66
N LEU A 96 -14.48 -2.15 -17.02
CA LEU A 96 -13.93 -2.04 -15.67
C LEU A 96 -12.88 -0.93 -15.57
N PHE A 97 -12.00 -0.81 -16.58
CA PHE A 97 -11.04 0.29 -16.64
C PHE A 97 -11.73 1.66 -16.70
N GLY A 98 -12.71 1.85 -17.58
CA GLY A 98 -13.46 3.11 -17.64
C GLY A 98 -14.23 3.42 -16.35
N ASN A 99 -14.84 2.39 -15.72
CA ASN A 99 -15.50 2.56 -14.42
C ASN A 99 -14.51 2.96 -13.33
N ALA A 100 -13.28 2.40 -13.32
CA ALA A 100 -12.24 2.78 -12.37
C ALA A 100 -11.84 4.25 -12.51
N ILE A 101 -11.67 4.74 -13.74
CA ILE A 101 -11.39 6.17 -13.99
C ILE A 101 -12.52 7.03 -13.43
N THR A 102 -13.77 6.73 -13.81
CA THR A 102 -14.93 7.52 -13.38
C THR A 102 -15.09 7.50 -11.87
N MET A 103 -14.92 6.34 -11.22
CA MET A 103 -14.98 6.22 -9.76
C MET A 103 -13.88 7.03 -9.07
N ASN A 104 -12.64 6.99 -9.57
CA ASN A 104 -11.54 7.76 -9.00
C ASN A 104 -11.78 9.26 -9.09
N VAL A 105 -12.37 9.75 -10.18
CA VAL A 105 -12.78 11.15 -10.32
C VAL A 105 -13.87 11.50 -9.29
N ILE A 106 -14.95 10.72 -9.23
CA ILE A 106 -16.06 10.98 -8.33
C ILE A 106 -15.62 10.93 -6.86
N ILE A 107 -14.94 9.87 -6.46
CA ILE A 107 -14.47 9.69 -5.07
C ILE A 107 -13.44 10.76 -4.72
N GLY A 108 -12.52 11.07 -5.65
CA GLY A 108 -11.51 12.10 -5.46
C GLY A 108 -12.11 13.49 -5.26
N ILE A 109 -13.09 13.87 -6.07
CA ILE A 109 -13.82 15.15 -5.91
C ILE A 109 -14.64 15.14 -4.61
N ALA A 110 -15.43 14.09 -4.37
CA ALA A 110 -16.29 14.00 -3.20
C ALA A 110 -15.49 14.03 -1.89
N PHE A 111 -14.43 13.23 -1.79
CA PHE A 111 -13.56 13.23 -0.62
C PHE A 111 -12.81 14.55 -0.48
N GLY A 112 -12.25 15.10 -1.57
CA GLY A 112 -11.54 16.36 -1.55
C GLY A 112 -12.43 17.52 -1.09
N ALA A 113 -13.64 17.64 -1.64
CA ALA A 113 -14.61 18.66 -1.26
C ALA A 113 -15.05 18.51 0.21
N LEU A 114 -15.39 17.29 0.65
CA LEU A 114 -15.78 17.02 2.03
C LEU A 114 -14.64 17.35 3.00
N ALA A 115 -13.43 16.90 2.70
CA ALA A 115 -12.26 17.14 3.53
C ALA A 115 -11.89 18.64 3.57
N LEU A 116 -12.08 19.40 2.49
CA LEU A 116 -11.84 20.85 2.46
C LEU A 116 -12.84 21.61 3.36
N VAL A 117 -14.11 21.22 3.34
CA VAL A 117 -15.15 21.85 4.19
C VAL A 117 -14.84 21.65 5.68
N PHE A 118 -14.33 20.48 6.06
CA PHE A 118 -14.03 20.14 7.46
C PHE A 118 -12.53 20.15 7.76
N LEU A 119 -11.70 20.84 6.95
CA LEU A 119 -10.25 20.74 7.03
C LEU A 119 -9.69 21.15 8.41
N GLU A 120 -10.08 22.29 8.94
CA GLU A 120 -9.59 22.76 10.24
C GLU A 120 -9.99 21.85 11.41
N PRO A 121 -11.26 21.44 11.56
CA PRO A 121 -11.65 20.45 12.56
C PRO A 121 -10.87 19.15 12.46
N ILE A 122 -10.65 18.64 11.25
CA ILE A 122 -9.91 17.40 11.01
C ILE A 122 -8.43 17.57 11.43
N LEU A 123 -7.77 18.67 11.04
CA LEU A 123 -6.39 18.92 11.40
C LEU A 123 -6.22 19.08 12.91
N LYS A 124 -7.14 19.77 13.59
CA LYS A 124 -7.15 19.88 15.07
C LYS A 124 -7.34 18.53 15.74
N LEU A 125 -8.21 17.67 15.21
CA LEU A 125 -8.41 16.30 15.70
C LEU A 125 -7.12 15.47 15.59
N PHE A 126 -6.30 15.71 14.56
CA PHE A 126 -5.01 15.04 14.37
C PHE A 126 -3.84 15.72 15.10
N GLY A 127 -4.12 16.75 15.91
CA GLY A 127 -3.14 17.36 16.79
C GLY A 127 -2.49 18.64 16.26
N ALA A 128 -3.12 19.33 15.27
CA ALA A 128 -2.65 20.63 14.85
C ALA A 128 -2.78 21.66 15.98
N THR A 129 -1.70 22.37 16.25
CA THR A 129 -1.65 23.52 17.18
C THR A 129 -1.86 24.83 16.43
N ASP A 130 -2.09 25.93 17.14
CA ASP A 130 -2.22 27.26 16.54
C ASP A 130 -1.00 27.68 15.70
N VAL A 131 0.18 27.12 16.01
CA VAL A 131 1.44 27.37 15.28
C VAL A 131 1.52 26.52 14.00
N THR A 132 1.09 25.27 14.04
CA THR A 132 1.27 24.31 12.93
C THR A 132 0.09 24.27 11.96
N ILE A 133 -1.10 24.72 12.38
CA ILE A 133 -2.34 24.63 11.60
C ILE A 133 -2.26 25.44 10.30
N GLY A 134 -1.54 26.56 10.29
CA GLY A 134 -1.32 27.38 9.11
C GLY A 134 -0.61 26.58 8.00
N TYR A 135 0.50 25.97 8.34
CA TYR A 135 1.29 25.13 7.41
C TYR A 135 0.47 23.90 6.94
N ALA A 136 -0.18 23.21 7.87
CA ALA A 136 -0.98 22.03 7.55
C ALA A 136 -2.14 22.37 6.61
N ARG A 137 -2.83 23.50 6.83
CA ARG A 137 -3.94 23.98 5.99
C ARG A 137 -3.46 24.35 4.60
N GLU A 138 -2.38 25.11 4.49
CA GLU A 138 -1.81 25.51 3.20
C GLU A 138 -1.43 24.31 2.34
N TYR A 139 -0.74 23.33 2.93
CA TYR A 139 -0.35 22.11 2.26
C TYR A 139 -1.57 21.28 1.83
N MET A 140 -2.46 20.97 2.78
CA MET A 140 -3.62 20.10 2.52
C MET A 140 -4.63 20.70 1.57
N THR A 141 -4.82 22.01 1.55
CA THR A 141 -5.73 22.64 0.59
C THR A 141 -5.31 22.33 -0.84
N ILE A 142 -4.04 22.45 -1.17
CA ILE A 142 -3.50 22.16 -2.51
C ILE A 142 -3.61 20.67 -2.84
N ILE A 143 -3.23 19.81 -1.90
CA ILE A 143 -3.33 18.35 -2.07
C ILE A 143 -4.78 17.90 -2.28
N LEU A 144 -5.74 18.45 -1.52
CA LEU A 144 -7.16 18.08 -1.64
C LEU A 144 -7.80 18.58 -2.92
N VAL A 145 -7.39 19.75 -3.42
CA VAL A 145 -7.80 20.25 -4.76
C VAL A 145 -7.27 19.30 -5.85
N GLY A 146 -6.03 18.84 -5.73
CA GLY A 146 -5.41 17.86 -6.64
C GLY A 146 -5.85 16.40 -6.41
N ASN A 147 -6.70 16.13 -5.43
CA ASN A 147 -6.98 14.77 -4.94
C ASN A 147 -7.48 13.80 -6.02
N SER A 148 -8.32 14.26 -6.96
CA SER A 148 -8.78 13.43 -8.07
C SER A 148 -7.64 12.97 -8.98
N ILE A 149 -6.62 13.80 -9.16
CA ILE A 149 -5.43 13.45 -9.93
C ILE A 149 -4.63 12.37 -9.19
N THR A 150 -4.46 12.50 -7.89
CA THR A 150 -3.81 11.47 -7.05
C THR A 150 -4.52 10.13 -7.19
N HIS A 151 -5.85 10.12 -7.10
CA HIS A 151 -6.65 8.89 -7.25
C HIS A 151 -6.54 8.31 -8.66
N LEU A 152 -6.61 9.14 -9.70
CA LEU A 152 -6.43 8.71 -11.08
C LEU A 152 -5.04 8.11 -11.31
N TYR A 153 -3.98 8.78 -10.84
CA TYR A 153 -2.61 8.30 -10.94
C TYR A 153 -2.44 6.92 -10.27
N LEU A 154 -2.92 6.76 -9.03
CA LEU A 154 -2.84 5.50 -8.30
C LEU A 154 -3.66 4.39 -8.96
N GLY A 155 -4.88 4.72 -9.40
CA GLY A 155 -5.78 3.78 -10.05
C GLY A 155 -5.25 3.29 -11.39
N THR A 156 -4.80 4.19 -12.26
CA THR A 156 -4.23 3.82 -13.57
C THR A 156 -2.91 3.06 -13.44
N ASN A 157 -2.11 3.36 -12.42
CA ASN A 157 -0.91 2.59 -12.11
C ASN A 157 -1.23 1.12 -11.79
N ALA A 158 -2.29 0.87 -11.01
CA ALA A 158 -2.76 -0.49 -10.73
C ALA A 158 -3.30 -1.20 -11.98
N VAL A 159 -4.02 -0.46 -12.84
CA VAL A 159 -4.54 -0.99 -14.12
C VAL A 159 -3.40 -1.37 -15.06
N LEU A 160 -2.35 -0.54 -15.19
CA LEU A 160 -1.18 -0.87 -16.02
C LEU A 160 -0.54 -2.20 -15.60
N ARG A 161 -0.39 -2.45 -14.29
CA ARG A 161 0.11 -3.74 -13.79
C ARG A 161 -0.82 -4.89 -14.14
N ALA A 162 -2.13 -4.69 -13.95
CA ALA A 162 -3.15 -5.69 -14.25
C ALA A 162 -3.24 -6.02 -15.73
N ALA A 163 -2.99 -5.02 -16.59
CA ALA A 163 -2.96 -5.16 -18.06
C ALA A 163 -1.69 -5.83 -18.61
N GLY A 164 -0.72 -6.17 -17.75
CA GLY A 164 0.50 -6.86 -18.17
C GLY A 164 1.74 -5.96 -18.31
N HIS A 165 1.68 -4.71 -17.86
CA HIS A 165 2.75 -3.72 -18.02
C HIS A 165 3.33 -3.23 -16.67
N PRO A 166 3.94 -4.12 -15.85
CA PRO A 166 4.52 -3.73 -14.55
C PRO A 166 5.67 -2.73 -14.70
N GLU A 167 6.43 -2.81 -15.80
CA GLU A 167 7.54 -1.90 -16.09
C GLU A 167 7.03 -0.47 -16.35
N LYS A 168 5.94 -0.32 -17.12
CA LYS A 168 5.31 0.99 -17.37
C LYS A 168 4.80 1.61 -16.04
N ALA A 169 4.20 0.79 -15.17
CA ALA A 169 3.77 1.23 -13.85
C ALA A 169 4.94 1.68 -12.97
N MET A 170 6.07 0.97 -13.01
CA MET A 170 7.31 1.36 -12.32
C MET A 170 7.86 2.68 -12.86
N TYR A 171 7.96 2.83 -14.19
CA TYR A 171 8.45 4.08 -14.80
C TYR A 171 7.58 5.28 -14.45
N ALA A 172 6.25 5.12 -14.39
CA ALA A 172 5.36 6.16 -13.91
C ALA A 172 5.71 6.57 -12.48
N THR A 173 5.94 5.60 -11.59
CA THR A 173 6.26 5.87 -10.18
C THR A 173 7.63 6.53 -10.03
N ILE A 174 8.67 6.00 -10.68
CA ILE A 174 10.02 6.59 -10.63
C ILE A 174 10.01 8.00 -11.24
N GLY A 175 9.33 8.17 -12.36
CA GLY A 175 9.18 9.49 -13.00
C GLY A 175 8.51 10.50 -12.07
N THR A 176 7.45 10.10 -11.36
CA THR A 176 6.80 10.95 -10.35
C THR A 176 7.76 11.35 -9.24
N VAL A 177 8.52 10.39 -8.71
CA VAL A 177 9.50 10.64 -7.63
C VAL A 177 10.58 11.63 -8.09
N LEU A 178 11.17 11.40 -9.26
CA LEU A 178 12.24 12.26 -9.79
C LEU A 178 11.73 13.68 -10.11
N LEU A 179 10.57 13.79 -10.77
CA LEU A 179 9.95 15.07 -11.09
C LEU A 179 9.59 15.84 -9.82
N ASN A 180 8.99 15.17 -8.85
CA ASN A 180 8.63 15.81 -7.60
C ASN A 180 9.89 16.30 -6.84
N THR A 181 10.93 15.47 -6.70
CA THR A 181 12.20 15.86 -6.07
C THR A 181 12.83 17.09 -6.74
N LEU A 182 12.81 17.13 -8.07
CA LEU A 182 13.31 18.29 -8.83
C LEU A 182 12.45 19.53 -8.59
N MET A 183 11.13 19.37 -8.57
CA MET A 183 10.20 20.49 -8.33
C MET A 183 10.22 20.96 -6.88
N ASP A 184 10.41 20.08 -5.90
CA ASP A 184 10.61 20.44 -4.49
C ASP A 184 11.86 21.34 -4.34
N TRP A 185 12.97 20.93 -4.95
CA TRP A 185 14.16 21.77 -4.99
C TRP A 185 13.88 23.13 -5.62
N LEU A 186 13.20 23.17 -6.76
CA LEU A 186 12.92 24.41 -7.50
C LEU A 186 11.94 25.31 -6.70
N PHE A 187 10.83 24.79 -6.21
CA PHE A 187 9.77 25.60 -5.61
C PHE A 187 10.07 25.98 -4.16
N ILE A 188 10.77 25.11 -3.41
CA ILE A 188 11.12 25.39 -2.01
C ILE A 188 12.42 26.19 -1.94
N MET A 189 13.51 25.74 -2.63
CA MET A 189 14.84 26.30 -2.45
C MET A 189 15.13 27.49 -3.38
N VAL A 190 14.57 27.50 -4.59
CA VAL A 190 14.85 28.57 -5.58
C VAL A 190 13.76 29.65 -5.56
N PHE A 191 12.50 29.26 -5.55
CA PHE A 191 11.38 30.21 -5.60
C PHE A 191 10.86 30.63 -4.22
N ASP A 192 11.29 29.96 -3.15
CA ASP A 192 10.90 30.24 -1.76
C ASP A 192 9.37 30.23 -1.53
N TRP A 193 8.70 29.27 -2.20
CA TRP A 193 7.23 29.11 -2.03
C TRP A 193 6.86 28.36 -0.75
N GLY A 194 7.82 27.99 0.07
CA GLY A 194 7.61 27.30 1.33
C GLY A 194 6.87 25.96 1.17
N ILE A 195 6.02 25.64 2.15
CA ILE A 195 5.26 24.37 2.15
C ILE A 195 4.24 24.26 1.01
N LYS A 196 3.76 25.38 0.48
CA LYS A 196 2.90 25.42 -0.72
C LYS A 196 3.66 24.87 -1.93
N GLY A 197 4.95 25.19 -2.03
CA GLY A 197 5.84 24.71 -3.09
C GLY A 197 5.87 23.19 -3.12
N ALA A 198 6.07 22.53 -1.97
CA ALA A 198 6.03 21.08 -1.85
C ALA A 198 4.69 20.46 -2.29
N ALA A 199 3.57 21.03 -1.85
CA ALA A 199 2.25 20.56 -2.25
C ALA A 199 2.00 20.70 -3.77
N ILE A 200 2.39 21.84 -4.36
CA ILE A 200 2.28 22.09 -5.81
C ILE A 200 3.17 21.13 -6.58
N ALA A 201 4.41 20.90 -6.13
CA ALA A 201 5.35 19.96 -6.74
C ALA A 201 4.75 18.55 -6.80
N THR A 202 4.17 18.08 -5.70
CA THR A 202 3.50 16.78 -5.61
C THR A 202 2.37 16.66 -6.62
N VAL A 203 1.46 17.64 -6.67
CA VAL A 203 0.31 17.61 -7.58
C VAL A 203 0.75 17.65 -9.04
N ILE A 204 1.70 18.53 -9.41
CA ILE A 204 2.20 18.63 -10.78
C ILE A 204 2.91 17.35 -11.20
N ALA A 205 3.75 16.76 -10.35
CA ALA A 205 4.41 15.49 -10.65
C ALA A 205 3.39 14.38 -10.94
N GLN A 206 2.31 14.32 -10.16
CA GLN A 206 1.22 13.36 -10.37
C GLN A 206 0.40 13.65 -11.64
N VAL A 207 0.16 14.91 -11.99
CA VAL A 207 -0.49 15.30 -13.25
C VAL A 207 0.33 14.82 -14.44
N LEU A 208 1.64 15.09 -14.44
CA LEU A 208 2.53 14.68 -15.54
C LEU A 208 2.64 13.16 -15.65
N ALA A 209 2.73 12.46 -14.52
CA ALA A 209 2.74 11.01 -14.49
C ALA A 209 1.41 10.41 -14.99
N PHE A 210 0.27 10.97 -14.58
CA PHE A 210 -1.04 10.55 -15.08
C PHE A 210 -1.20 10.82 -16.57
N ALA A 211 -0.75 11.99 -17.06
CA ALA A 211 -0.75 12.29 -18.49
C ALA A 211 0.09 11.26 -19.28
N TRP A 212 1.27 10.91 -18.77
CA TRP A 212 2.10 9.86 -19.37
C TRP A 212 1.40 8.49 -19.36
N GLN A 213 0.74 8.12 -18.26
CA GLN A 213 -0.05 6.88 -18.19
C GLN A 213 -1.19 6.89 -19.20
N CYS A 214 -1.88 8.03 -19.41
CA CYS A 214 -2.91 8.17 -20.43
C CYS A 214 -2.35 7.96 -21.85
N ILE A 215 -1.16 8.46 -22.14
CA ILE A 215 -0.49 8.22 -23.44
C ILE A 215 -0.25 6.71 -23.63
N GLN A 216 0.26 6.02 -22.60
CA GLN A 216 0.49 4.57 -22.64
C GLN A 216 -0.81 3.78 -22.83
N LEU A 217 -1.90 4.23 -22.22
CA LEU A 217 -3.23 3.61 -22.29
C LEU A 217 -4.05 4.10 -23.51
N SER A 218 -3.51 4.95 -24.36
CA SER A 218 -4.14 5.37 -25.62
C SER A 218 -3.76 4.48 -26.81
N ASP A 219 -2.82 3.57 -26.63
CA ASP A 219 -2.41 2.62 -27.67
C ASP A 219 -3.52 1.60 -27.92
N LYS A 220 -4.17 1.72 -29.09
CA LYS A 220 -5.27 0.84 -29.49
C LYS A 220 -4.82 -0.60 -29.84
N SER A 221 -3.52 -0.86 -29.92
CA SER A 221 -2.98 -2.21 -30.07
C SER A 221 -3.07 -3.03 -28.78
N GLU A 222 -3.20 -2.37 -27.65
CA GLU A 222 -3.33 -2.98 -26.34
C GLU A 222 -4.79 -3.34 -26.03
N LEU A 223 -5.01 -4.42 -25.28
CA LEU A 223 -6.36 -4.84 -24.88
C LEU A 223 -7.08 -3.84 -24.00
N ILE A 224 -6.34 -3.24 -23.07
CA ILE A 224 -6.87 -2.22 -22.18
C ILE A 224 -6.37 -0.86 -22.65
N HIS A 225 -7.26 -0.10 -23.25
CA HIS A 225 -6.96 1.23 -23.77
C HIS A 225 -8.11 2.21 -23.57
N LEU A 226 -7.84 3.50 -23.69
CA LEU A 226 -8.86 4.55 -23.59
C LEU A 226 -9.76 4.51 -24.84
N GLU A 227 -11.06 4.27 -24.63
CA GLU A 227 -12.07 4.22 -25.67
C GLU A 227 -13.31 5.01 -25.25
N ARG A 228 -14.02 5.56 -26.23
CA ARG A 228 -15.32 6.23 -25.96
C ARG A 228 -16.37 5.22 -25.52
N GLY A 229 -17.16 5.58 -24.49
CA GLY A 229 -18.28 4.76 -24.02
C GLY A 229 -17.98 3.80 -22.84
N ILE A 230 -16.72 3.68 -22.42
CA ILE A 230 -16.34 2.81 -21.26
C ILE A 230 -16.62 3.49 -19.89
N PHE A 231 -16.81 4.79 -19.86
CA PHE A 231 -16.93 5.59 -18.63
C PHE A 231 -18.29 5.49 -17.94
N ARG A 232 -19.28 4.88 -18.59
CA ARG A 232 -20.62 4.72 -18.00
C ARG A 232 -20.55 3.71 -16.85
N LEU A 233 -20.89 4.16 -15.65
CA LEU A 233 -20.88 3.32 -14.46
C LEU A 233 -21.91 2.19 -14.57
N ARG A 234 -21.45 0.97 -14.32
CA ARG A 234 -22.26 -0.23 -14.21
C ARG A 234 -22.28 -0.70 -12.76
N ARG A 235 -23.46 -0.73 -12.16
CA ARG A 235 -23.64 -1.02 -10.74
C ARG A 235 -23.02 -2.36 -10.31
N ASP A 236 -23.12 -3.38 -11.14
CA ASP A 236 -22.53 -4.70 -10.91
C ASP A 236 -20.99 -4.63 -10.82
N LEU A 237 -20.35 -3.90 -11.74
CA LEU A 237 -18.91 -3.73 -11.79
C LEU A 237 -18.41 -2.83 -10.67
N VAL A 238 -19.09 -1.71 -10.41
CA VAL A 238 -18.78 -0.79 -9.30
C VAL A 238 -18.82 -1.53 -7.97
N ARG A 239 -19.87 -2.33 -7.72
CA ARG A 239 -19.97 -3.14 -6.50
C ARG A 239 -18.76 -4.07 -6.33
N ASN A 240 -18.37 -4.77 -7.39
CA ASN A 240 -17.23 -5.69 -7.36
C ASN A 240 -15.91 -4.96 -7.09
N ILE A 241 -15.66 -3.82 -7.76
CA ILE A 241 -14.49 -2.98 -7.53
C ILE A 241 -14.41 -2.57 -6.07
N VAL A 242 -15.48 -1.99 -5.54
CA VAL A 242 -15.54 -1.52 -4.14
C VAL A 242 -15.34 -2.68 -3.17
N THR A 243 -16.05 -3.79 -3.36
CA THR A 243 -16.00 -4.92 -2.43
C THR A 243 -14.60 -5.53 -2.34
N ILE A 244 -13.90 -5.69 -3.46
CA ILE A 244 -12.52 -6.21 -3.48
C ILE A 244 -11.53 -5.18 -2.92
N GLY A 245 -11.65 -3.92 -3.32
CA GLY A 245 -10.76 -2.86 -2.88
C GLY A 245 -10.98 -2.41 -1.44
N LEU A 246 -12.12 -2.75 -0.83
CA LEU A 246 -12.43 -2.38 0.55
C LEU A 246 -11.43 -2.99 1.55
N SER A 247 -10.92 -4.20 1.28
CA SER A 247 -9.93 -4.86 2.16
C SER A 247 -8.67 -4.02 2.40
N PRO A 248 -7.90 -3.60 1.39
CA PRO A 248 -6.73 -2.75 1.60
C PRO A 248 -7.08 -1.34 2.11
N CYS A 249 -8.25 -0.81 1.77
CA CYS A 249 -8.71 0.48 2.28
C CYS A 249 -8.93 0.42 3.80
N LEU A 250 -9.69 -0.55 4.28
CA LEU A 250 -9.94 -0.76 5.71
C LEU A 250 -8.65 -1.07 6.47
N MET A 251 -7.74 -1.84 5.86
CA MET A 251 -6.42 -2.12 6.45
C MET A 251 -5.62 -0.84 6.67
N ASN A 252 -5.56 0.07 5.68
CA ASN A 252 -4.84 1.34 5.82
C ASN A 252 -5.50 2.27 6.85
N ALA A 253 -6.83 2.34 6.86
CA ALA A 253 -7.57 3.12 7.88
C ALA A 253 -7.31 2.59 9.29
N ALA A 254 -7.35 1.27 9.49
CA ALA A 254 -7.03 0.64 10.75
C ALA A 254 -5.56 0.86 11.17
N ALA A 255 -4.62 0.82 10.21
CA ALA A 255 -3.21 1.09 10.48
C ALA A 255 -2.98 2.51 11.05
N CYS A 256 -3.69 3.52 10.53
CA CYS A 256 -3.62 4.89 11.08
C CYS A 256 -4.07 4.93 12.55
N LEU A 257 -5.17 4.25 12.87
CA LEU A 257 -5.67 4.17 14.24
C LEU A 257 -4.71 3.41 15.17
N VAL A 258 -4.14 2.32 14.70
CA VAL A 258 -3.15 1.52 15.43
C VAL A 258 -1.92 2.35 15.78
N VAL A 259 -1.37 3.11 14.83
CA VAL A 259 -0.20 3.97 15.07
C VAL A 259 -0.51 5.03 16.12
N LEU A 260 -1.70 5.63 16.11
CA LEU A 260 -2.14 6.57 17.14
C LEU A 260 -2.18 5.93 18.53
N LEU A 261 -2.73 4.72 18.64
CA LEU A 261 -2.82 3.99 19.91
C LEU A 261 -1.44 3.58 20.43
N ILE A 262 -0.56 3.11 19.56
CA ILE A 262 0.82 2.76 19.92
C ILE A 262 1.56 4.00 20.43
N ASN A 263 1.54 5.10 19.68
CA ASN A 263 2.24 6.32 20.07
C ASN A 263 1.72 6.87 21.42
N ARG A 264 0.38 6.87 21.59
CA ARG A 264 -0.23 7.30 22.86
C ARG A 264 0.15 6.39 24.03
N GLY A 265 0.14 5.08 23.80
CA GLY A 265 0.54 4.10 24.80
C GLY A 265 2.02 4.26 25.18
N LEU A 266 2.91 4.35 24.18
CA LEU A 266 4.34 4.54 24.41
C LEU A 266 4.64 5.84 25.15
N LEU A 267 3.97 6.94 24.81
CA LEU A 267 4.11 8.21 25.49
C LEU A 267 3.68 8.09 26.97
N THR A 268 2.59 7.37 27.25
CA THR A 268 2.04 7.20 28.61
C THR A 268 2.93 6.33 29.50
N TYR A 269 3.47 5.23 28.97
CA TYR A 269 4.20 4.21 29.76
C TYR A 269 5.72 4.27 29.60
N GLY A 270 6.26 4.95 28.58
CA GLY A 270 7.69 4.99 28.30
C GLY A 270 8.25 6.36 27.92
N GLY A 271 7.39 7.39 27.86
CA GLY A 271 7.79 8.76 27.50
C GLY A 271 8.22 8.92 26.04
N ASP A 272 8.76 10.10 25.74
CA ASP A 272 9.17 10.47 24.36
C ASP A 272 10.26 9.56 23.78
N ILE A 273 11.16 9.07 24.64
CA ILE A 273 12.25 8.17 24.20
C ILE A 273 11.69 6.86 23.66
N ALA A 274 10.63 6.32 24.27
CA ALA A 274 9.98 5.09 23.80
C ALA A 274 9.29 5.29 22.44
N VAL A 275 8.70 6.45 22.19
CA VAL A 275 8.14 6.81 20.89
C VAL A 275 9.25 6.89 19.81
N GLY A 276 10.39 7.49 20.18
CA GLY A 276 11.58 7.51 19.32
C GLY A 276 12.09 6.09 18.98
N ALA A 277 12.17 5.22 19.99
CA ALA A 277 12.55 3.82 19.80
C ALA A 277 11.60 3.08 18.86
N TYR A 278 10.29 3.26 19.03
CA TYR A 278 9.28 2.67 18.12
C TYR A 278 9.41 3.19 16.70
N SER A 279 9.73 4.46 16.50
CA SER A 279 9.94 5.04 15.16
C SER A 279 11.06 4.33 14.41
N ILE A 280 12.17 3.98 15.09
CA ILE A 280 13.28 3.20 14.52
C ILE A 280 12.80 1.78 14.16
N ILE A 281 12.15 1.09 15.09
CA ILE A 281 11.64 -0.28 14.90
C ILE A 281 10.65 -0.32 13.72
N ASN A 282 9.72 0.63 13.68
CA ASN A 282 8.73 0.73 12.62
C ASN A 282 9.36 1.01 11.25
N SER A 283 10.40 1.86 11.19
CA SER A 283 11.12 2.15 9.95
C SER A 283 11.82 0.92 9.38
N MET A 284 12.43 0.09 10.25
CA MET A 284 13.02 -1.19 9.86
C MET A 284 11.95 -2.16 9.36
N GLY A 285 10.86 -2.34 10.10
CA GLY A 285 9.75 -3.21 9.72
C GLY A 285 9.12 -2.80 8.39
N PHE A 286 8.96 -1.50 8.17
CA PHE A 286 8.39 -0.94 6.94
C PHE A 286 9.20 -1.32 5.70
N LEU A 287 10.53 -1.30 5.77
CA LEU A 287 11.39 -1.70 4.65
C LEU A 287 11.15 -3.14 4.20
N TYR A 288 11.06 -4.08 5.15
CA TYR A 288 10.79 -5.48 4.85
C TYR A 288 9.37 -5.69 4.35
N VAL A 289 8.39 -5.05 4.99
CA VAL A 289 6.98 -5.14 4.58
C VAL A 289 6.78 -4.58 3.17
N MET A 290 7.42 -3.46 2.80
CA MET A 290 7.35 -2.91 1.43
C MET A 290 7.90 -3.89 0.39
N THR A 291 8.96 -4.62 0.71
CA THR A 291 9.49 -5.66 -0.17
C THR A 291 8.49 -6.81 -0.35
N VAL A 292 7.87 -7.28 0.73
CA VAL A 292 6.78 -8.29 0.67
C VAL A 292 5.59 -7.80 -0.13
N MET A 293 5.19 -6.53 0.05
CA MET A 293 4.12 -5.91 -0.72
C MET A 293 4.44 -5.84 -2.22
N GLY A 294 5.71 -5.64 -2.61
CA GLY A 294 6.12 -5.74 -4.00
C GLY A 294 5.89 -7.13 -4.59
N PHE A 295 6.21 -8.19 -3.86
CA PHE A 295 5.89 -9.57 -4.28
C PHE A 295 4.40 -9.84 -4.37
N THR A 296 3.59 -9.33 -3.44
CA THR A 296 2.13 -9.53 -3.49
C THR A 296 1.47 -8.73 -4.62
N GLN A 297 1.99 -7.54 -4.94
CA GLN A 297 1.55 -6.78 -6.12
C GLN A 297 1.90 -7.51 -7.43
N ALA A 298 3.02 -8.22 -7.48
CA ALA A 298 3.38 -9.07 -8.62
C ALA A 298 2.46 -10.29 -8.72
N MET A 299 2.10 -10.90 -7.60
CA MET A 299 1.19 -12.03 -7.55
C MET A 299 -0.21 -11.67 -8.08
N GLN A 300 -0.68 -10.43 -7.89
CA GLN A 300 -2.05 -10.00 -8.21
C GLN A 300 -2.43 -10.28 -9.66
N PRO A 301 -1.75 -9.76 -10.71
CA PRO A 301 -2.13 -10.03 -12.09
C PRO A 301 -1.95 -11.51 -12.48
N ILE A 302 -0.91 -12.17 -11.96
CA ILE A 302 -0.63 -13.57 -12.29
C ILE A 302 -1.71 -14.49 -11.72
N ALA A 303 -2.04 -14.33 -10.42
CA ALA A 303 -3.06 -15.14 -9.75
C ALA A 303 -4.45 -14.86 -10.32
N GLY A 304 -4.81 -13.57 -10.49
CA GLY A 304 -6.10 -13.15 -11.02
C GLY A 304 -6.35 -13.70 -12.44
N TYR A 305 -5.40 -13.50 -13.35
CA TYR A 305 -5.50 -14.02 -14.72
C TYR A 305 -5.67 -15.54 -14.75
N ASN A 306 -4.78 -16.27 -14.06
CA ASN A 306 -4.81 -17.74 -14.09
C ASN A 306 -6.07 -18.31 -13.38
N TYR A 307 -6.56 -17.64 -12.33
CA TYR A 307 -7.82 -18.02 -11.70
C TYR A 307 -9.02 -17.79 -12.64
N GLY A 308 -9.04 -16.64 -13.33
CA GLY A 308 -10.03 -16.35 -14.37
C GLY A 308 -10.00 -17.35 -15.53
N ALA A 309 -8.82 -17.77 -15.96
CA ALA A 309 -8.58 -18.77 -17.00
C ALA A 309 -8.79 -20.22 -16.53
N LYS A 310 -9.20 -20.44 -15.28
CA LYS A 310 -9.36 -21.75 -14.60
C LYS A 310 -8.07 -22.57 -14.47
N ARG A 311 -6.89 -21.98 -14.68
CA ARG A 311 -5.57 -22.63 -14.55
C ARG A 311 -5.12 -22.66 -13.07
N TYR A 312 -5.78 -23.47 -12.28
CA TYR A 312 -5.64 -23.49 -10.82
C TYR A 312 -4.27 -23.97 -10.32
N GLU A 313 -3.60 -24.84 -11.07
CA GLU A 313 -2.23 -25.26 -10.78
C GLU A 313 -1.26 -24.08 -10.80
N ARG A 314 -1.42 -23.16 -11.76
CA ARG A 314 -0.60 -21.95 -11.85
C ARG A 314 -0.90 -20.95 -10.71
N VAL A 315 -2.14 -20.88 -10.26
CA VAL A 315 -2.53 -20.09 -9.08
C VAL A 315 -1.83 -20.61 -7.84
N LEU A 316 -1.82 -21.92 -7.62
CA LEU A 316 -1.10 -22.54 -6.50
C LEU A 316 0.41 -22.34 -6.63
N SER A 317 0.98 -22.47 -7.83
CA SER A 317 2.41 -22.26 -8.06
C SER A 317 2.84 -20.83 -7.74
N VAL A 318 2.11 -19.81 -8.19
CA VAL A 318 2.46 -18.42 -7.88
C VAL A 318 2.27 -18.12 -6.40
N PHE A 319 1.24 -18.65 -5.76
CA PHE A 319 1.01 -18.52 -4.33
C PHE A 319 2.18 -19.08 -3.51
N TYR A 320 2.59 -20.33 -3.74
CA TYR A 320 3.68 -20.95 -2.99
C TYR A 320 5.03 -20.24 -3.23
N ARG A 321 5.31 -19.79 -4.45
CA ARG A 321 6.53 -19.04 -4.74
C ARG A 321 6.53 -17.67 -4.07
N THR A 322 5.41 -16.96 -4.09
CA THR A 322 5.28 -15.66 -3.38
C THR A 322 5.39 -15.86 -1.88
N LEU A 323 4.76 -16.91 -1.34
CA LEU A 323 4.86 -17.26 0.07
C LEU A 323 6.32 -17.54 0.48
N LEU A 324 7.05 -18.31 -0.32
CA LEU A 324 8.46 -18.60 -0.07
C LEU A 324 9.30 -17.32 -0.08
N CYS A 325 9.15 -16.47 -1.11
CA CYS A 325 9.88 -15.20 -1.18
C CYS A 325 9.57 -14.28 0.00
N ALA A 326 8.28 -14.15 0.35
CA ALA A 326 7.86 -13.34 1.49
C ALA A 326 8.42 -13.87 2.82
N THR A 327 8.39 -15.19 3.02
CA THR A 327 8.96 -15.82 4.22
C THR A 327 10.47 -15.64 4.29
N ILE A 328 11.20 -15.74 3.17
CA ILE A 328 12.64 -15.47 3.12
C ILE A 328 12.91 -14.01 3.54
N VAL A 329 12.20 -13.04 2.97
CA VAL A 329 12.39 -11.62 3.30
C VAL A 329 12.12 -11.34 4.77
N THR A 330 11.01 -11.85 5.31
CA THR A 330 10.65 -11.61 6.71
C THR A 330 11.56 -12.38 7.68
N THR A 331 12.05 -13.56 7.32
CA THR A 331 13.02 -14.30 8.11
C THR A 331 14.38 -13.60 8.11
N LEU A 332 14.84 -13.09 6.97
CA LEU A 332 16.05 -12.27 6.91
C LEU A 332 15.91 -11.01 7.76
N GLY A 333 14.74 -10.34 7.70
CA GLY A 333 14.44 -9.19 8.56
C GLY A 333 14.51 -9.53 10.04
N PHE A 334 13.96 -10.66 10.45
CA PHE A 334 14.06 -11.18 11.80
C PHE A 334 15.53 -11.45 12.20
N LEU A 335 16.27 -12.20 11.38
CA LEU A 335 17.66 -12.55 11.68
C LEU A 335 18.55 -11.31 11.80
N ILE A 336 18.41 -10.34 10.90
CA ILE A 336 19.17 -9.09 10.95
C ILE A 336 18.83 -8.30 12.23
N SER A 337 17.54 -8.18 12.56
CA SER A 337 17.08 -7.44 13.73
C SER A 337 17.43 -8.13 15.05
N GLU A 338 17.55 -9.46 15.07
CA GLU A 338 17.91 -10.24 16.27
C GLU A 338 19.42 -10.33 16.47
N LEU A 339 20.18 -10.59 15.40
CA LEU A 339 21.63 -10.79 15.48
C LEU A 339 22.40 -9.47 15.51
N PHE A 340 21.91 -8.44 14.84
CA PHE A 340 22.58 -7.15 14.67
C PHE A 340 21.71 -5.94 15.05
N PRO A 341 20.98 -5.96 16.19
CA PRO A 341 20.05 -4.89 16.54
C PRO A 341 20.78 -3.55 16.67
N ASP A 342 21.96 -3.52 17.29
CA ASP A 342 22.72 -2.29 17.47
C ASP A 342 23.20 -1.66 16.16
N ALA A 343 23.58 -2.49 15.18
CA ALA A 343 23.95 -2.00 13.86
C ALA A 343 22.75 -1.34 13.16
N CYS A 344 21.56 -1.95 13.26
CA CYS A 344 20.33 -1.40 12.73
C CYS A 344 19.97 -0.06 13.39
N ILE A 345 20.08 0.02 14.72
CA ILE A 345 19.70 1.22 15.50
C ILE A 345 20.71 2.34 15.27
N ARG A 346 22.02 2.04 15.18
CA ARG A 346 23.08 3.03 14.93
C ARG A 346 22.96 3.79 13.62
N ILE A 347 22.19 3.28 12.65
CA ILE A 347 21.87 4.00 11.42
C ILE A 347 21.06 5.27 11.75
N PHE A 348 20.28 5.26 12.85
CA PHE A 348 19.35 6.33 13.22
C PHE A 348 19.84 7.19 14.39
N THR A 349 20.56 6.58 15.35
CA THR A 349 20.95 7.27 16.59
C THR A 349 22.21 6.68 17.22
N ASN A 350 22.97 7.53 17.94
CA ASN A 350 24.07 7.13 18.80
C ASN A 350 23.74 7.26 20.30
N ASP A 351 22.51 7.64 20.64
CA ASP A 351 22.06 7.76 22.03
C ASP A 351 21.97 6.38 22.67
N SER A 352 22.59 6.22 23.86
CA SER A 352 22.68 4.93 24.53
C SER A 352 21.38 4.48 25.18
N GLU A 353 20.59 5.42 25.72
CA GLU A 353 19.31 5.15 26.37
C GLU A 353 18.28 4.73 25.33
N LEU A 354 18.16 5.51 24.26
CA LEU A 354 17.30 5.20 23.12
C LEU A 354 17.67 3.84 22.48
N THR A 355 18.96 3.56 22.34
CA THR A 355 19.47 2.28 21.82
C THR A 355 19.03 1.10 22.70
N GLY A 356 19.09 1.25 24.03
CA GLY A 356 18.67 0.21 24.98
C GLY A 356 17.20 -0.15 24.83
N ILE A 357 16.31 0.86 24.80
CA ILE A 357 14.86 0.67 24.63
C ILE A 357 14.53 0.12 23.25
N ALA A 358 15.15 0.66 22.20
CA ALA A 358 14.93 0.21 20.82
C ALA A 358 15.37 -1.24 20.61
N ARG A 359 16.52 -1.66 21.18
CA ARG A 359 16.99 -3.04 21.14
C ARG A 359 16.01 -4.01 21.76
N HIS A 360 15.52 -3.67 22.97
CA HIS A 360 14.54 -4.50 23.68
C HIS A 360 13.23 -4.61 22.89
N GLY A 361 12.67 -3.47 22.47
CA GLY A 361 11.44 -3.43 21.67
C GLY A 361 11.59 -4.11 20.31
N MET A 362 12.76 -3.99 19.64
CA MET A 362 13.03 -4.61 18.35
C MET A 362 13.00 -6.15 18.46
N ARG A 363 13.70 -6.73 19.43
CA ARG A 363 13.71 -8.17 19.65
C ARG A 363 12.32 -8.75 19.87
N ILE A 364 11.50 -8.09 20.69
CA ILE A 364 10.13 -8.53 20.93
C ILE A 364 9.29 -8.40 19.68
N ASN A 365 9.34 -7.25 19.03
CA ASN A 365 8.49 -6.93 17.88
C ASN A 365 8.75 -7.85 16.69
N PHE A 366 10.01 -8.20 16.45
CA PHE A 366 10.40 -9.06 15.32
C PHE A 366 10.32 -10.57 15.62
N LEU A 367 9.97 -10.99 16.85
CA LEU A 367 9.95 -12.42 17.25
C LEU A 367 9.07 -13.28 16.33
N VAL A 368 7.92 -12.81 15.91
CA VAL A 368 6.96 -13.51 15.02
C VAL A 368 7.08 -13.05 13.57
N PHE A 369 8.00 -12.13 13.27
CA PHE A 369 8.15 -11.52 11.96
C PHE A 369 8.29 -12.50 10.79
N PRO A 370 9.01 -13.67 10.93
CA PRO A 370 9.06 -14.68 9.88
C PRO A 370 7.69 -15.15 9.38
N LEU A 371 6.66 -15.09 10.22
CA LEU A 371 5.32 -15.54 9.88
C LEU A 371 4.45 -14.45 9.26
N ILE A 372 4.78 -13.16 9.46
CA ILE A 372 3.99 -12.02 8.95
C ILE A 372 3.90 -12.06 7.42
N GLY A 373 4.97 -12.45 6.74
CA GLY A 373 4.98 -12.62 5.29
C GLY A 373 3.87 -13.55 4.79
N SER A 374 3.62 -14.64 5.50
CA SER A 374 2.56 -15.59 5.16
C SER A 374 1.17 -14.98 5.29
N GLN A 375 0.91 -14.22 6.35
CA GLN A 375 -0.37 -13.55 6.58
C GLN A 375 -0.68 -12.53 5.47
N ILE A 376 0.31 -11.74 5.05
CA ILE A 376 0.17 -10.76 3.98
C ILE A 376 -0.13 -11.47 2.65
N VAL A 377 0.61 -12.53 2.32
CA VAL A 377 0.43 -13.28 1.06
C VAL A 377 -0.93 -13.98 1.02
N ILE A 378 -1.38 -14.60 2.12
CA ILE A 378 -2.69 -15.27 2.22
C ILE A 378 -3.83 -14.25 2.01
N SER A 379 -3.77 -13.11 2.69
CA SER A 379 -4.78 -12.05 2.55
C SER A 379 -4.88 -11.55 1.10
N ASN A 380 -3.71 -11.31 0.48
CA ASN A 380 -3.65 -10.87 -0.93
C ASN A 380 -4.11 -11.97 -1.90
N LEU A 381 -3.83 -13.26 -1.65
CA LEU A 381 -4.37 -14.32 -2.50
C LEU A 381 -5.90 -14.29 -2.52
N PHE A 382 -6.56 -14.23 -1.35
CA PHE A 382 -8.02 -14.15 -1.30
C PHE A 382 -8.57 -12.95 -2.07
N GLN A 383 -7.90 -11.81 -1.96
CA GLN A 383 -8.23 -10.61 -2.74
C GLN A 383 -8.10 -10.87 -4.24
N ASN A 384 -6.97 -11.43 -4.69
CA ASN A 384 -6.62 -11.61 -6.09
C ASN A 384 -7.48 -12.66 -6.82
N ILE A 385 -8.03 -13.63 -6.10
CA ILE A 385 -8.97 -14.62 -6.65
C ILE A 385 -10.45 -14.22 -6.47
N GLY A 386 -10.72 -12.96 -6.08
CA GLY A 386 -12.07 -12.43 -5.97
C GLY A 386 -12.85 -12.92 -4.76
N MET A 387 -12.19 -13.20 -3.63
CA MET A 387 -12.80 -13.58 -2.35
C MET A 387 -12.68 -12.48 -1.28
N PRO A 388 -13.32 -11.32 -1.47
CA PRO A 388 -13.11 -10.13 -0.63
C PRO A 388 -13.48 -10.35 0.83
N GLY A 389 -14.52 -11.14 1.13
CA GLY A 389 -14.92 -11.41 2.51
C GLY A 389 -13.79 -12.05 3.33
N LYS A 390 -13.10 -13.06 2.78
CA LYS A 390 -11.96 -13.70 3.46
C LYS A 390 -10.77 -12.73 3.58
N SER A 391 -10.51 -11.92 2.57
CA SER A 391 -9.45 -10.90 2.60
C SER A 391 -9.72 -9.83 3.66
N ILE A 392 -10.95 -9.35 3.78
CA ILE A 392 -11.36 -8.37 4.81
C ILE A 392 -11.20 -8.97 6.22
N ILE A 393 -11.67 -10.20 6.43
CA ILE A 393 -11.51 -10.90 7.72
C ILE A 393 -10.03 -10.98 8.08
N MET A 394 -9.17 -11.39 7.15
CA MET A 394 -7.74 -11.49 7.38
C MET A 394 -7.10 -10.15 7.72
N SER A 395 -7.45 -9.10 6.99
CA SER A 395 -6.86 -7.77 7.17
C SER A 395 -7.31 -7.10 8.47
N LEU A 396 -8.61 -7.18 8.78
CA LEU A 396 -9.17 -6.56 9.99
C LEU A 396 -8.92 -7.37 11.26
N SER A 397 -8.88 -8.70 11.18
CA SER A 397 -8.62 -9.52 12.37
C SER A 397 -7.29 -9.15 13.02
N ARG A 398 -6.24 -8.99 12.23
CA ARG A 398 -4.92 -8.62 12.75
C ARG A 398 -4.94 -7.27 13.46
N GLN A 399 -5.46 -6.23 12.81
CA GLN A 399 -5.33 -4.85 13.31
C GLN A 399 -6.45 -4.49 14.29
N VAL A 400 -7.71 -4.79 13.93
CA VAL A 400 -8.86 -4.31 14.69
C VAL A 400 -9.25 -5.31 15.78
N LEU A 401 -9.37 -6.60 15.44
CA LEU A 401 -9.88 -7.60 16.40
C LEU A 401 -8.82 -8.07 17.40
N LEU A 402 -7.54 -8.03 17.02
CA LEU A 402 -6.46 -8.55 17.84
C LEU A 402 -5.57 -7.42 18.39
N LEU A 403 -4.96 -6.61 17.51
CA LEU A 403 -3.96 -5.64 17.93
C LEU A 403 -4.55 -4.50 18.78
N ILE A 404 -5.68 -3.92 18.39
CA ILE A 404 -6.30 -2.83 19.17
C ILE A 404 -6.68 -3.28 20.60
N PRO A 405 -7.38 -4.41 20.81
CA PRO A 405 -7.62 -4.91 22.17
C PRO A 405 -6.35 -5.20 22.96
N CYS A 406 -5.33 -5.81 22.32
CA CYS A 406 -4.03 -6.05 22.97
C CYS A 406 -3.37 -4.74 23.44
N LEU A 407 -3.37 -3.69 22.59
CA LEU A 407 -2.80 -2.38 22.90
C LEU A 407 -3.55 -1.64 24.03
N ILE A 408 -4.81 -1.99 24.28
CA ILE A 408 -5.60 -1.41 25.38
C ILE A 408 -5.43 -2.20 26.68
N ILE A 409 -5.33 -3.53 26.59
CA ILE A 409 -5.36 -4.41 27.77
C ILE A 409 -3.95 -4.67 28.29
N LEU A 410 -3.00 -5.09 27.43
CA LEU A 410 -1.67 -5.52 27.89
C LEU A 410 -0.85 -4.42 28.57
N PRO A 411 -0.86 -3.15 28.14
CA PRO A 411 -0.09 -2.11 28.82
C PRO A 411 -0.57 -1.84 30.26
N ARG A 412 -1.82 -2.17 30.58
CA ARG A 412 -2.34 -2.03 31.95
C ARG A 412 -1.75 -3.04 32.93
N HIS A 413 -1.17 -4.14 32.42
CA HIS A 413 -0.60 -5.21 33.24
C HIS A 413 0.92 -5.33 33.11
N PHE A 414 1.47 -4.88 31.98
CA PHE A 414 2.88 -5.04 31.64
C PHE A 414 3.56 -3.72 31.26
N ASP A 415 2.94 -2.56 31.52
CA ASP A 415 3.45 -1.24 31.18
C ASP A 415 3.92 -1.15 29.71
N ILE A 416 5.10 -0.58 29.45
CA ILE A 416 5.68 -0.46 28.13
C ILE A 416 5.85 -1.82 27.42
N ASN A 417 6.16 -2.88 28.15
CA ASN A 417 6.30 -4.22 27.59
C ASN A 417 4.98 -4.75 27.02
N GLY A 418 3.85 -4.34 27.60
CA GLY A 418 2.53 -4.68 27.08
C GLY A 418 2.31 -4.17 25.65
N ILE A 419 2.89 -3.01 25.29
CA ILE A 419 2.82 -2.47 23.94
C ILE A 419 3.69 -3.32 22.99
N TRP A 420 4.91 -3.65 23.41
CA TRP A 420 5.81 -4.51 22.63
C TRP A 420 5.24 -5.91 22.40
N TYR A 421 4.61 -6.53 23.40
CA TYR A 421 3.99 -7.85 23.30
C TYR A 421 2.73 -7.85 22.45
N SER A 422 2.03 -6.73 22.31
CA SER A 422 0.78 -6.62 21.56
C SER A 422 0.96 -6.99 20.10
N MET A 423 2.08 -6.59 19.48
CA MET A 423 2.35 -6.84 18.07
C MET A 423 2.59 -8.33 17.77
N PRO A 424 3.59 -9.01 18.37
CA PRO A 424 3.83 -10.42 18.07
C PRO A 424 2.65 -11.33 18.46
N LEU A 425 1.90 -10.98 19.51
CA LEU A 425 0.72 -11.76 19.89
C LEU A 425 -0.38 -11.66 18.84
N SER A 426 -0.69 -10.44 18.37
CA SER A 426 -1.70 -10.25 17.32
C SER A 426 -1.28 -10.89 16.00
N ASP A 427 -0.01 -10.84 15.66
CA ASP A 427 0.55 -11.44 14.46
C ASP A 427 0.47 -12.97 14.51
N ALA A 428 0.86 -13.58 15.63
CA ALA A 428 0.79 -15.04 15.82
C ALA A 428 -0.65 -15.56 15.67
N VAL A 429 -1.61 -14.93 16.36
CA VAL A 429 -3.02 -15.33 16.28
C VAL A 429 -3.59 -15.11 14.87
N SER A 430 -3.22 -13.99 14.23
CA SER A 430 -3.64 -13.69 12.85
C SER A 430 -3.10 -14.71 11.83
N VAL A 431 -1.87 -15.19 12.02
CA VAL A 431 -1.29 -16.25 11.18
C VAL A 431 -2.05 -17.56 11.35
N LEU A 432 -2.39 -17.95 12.58
CA LEU A 432 -3.20 -19.15 12.84
C LEU A 432 -4.56 -19.06 12.14
N LEU A 433 -5.24 -17.92 12.22
CA LEU A 433 -6.47 -17.66 11.47
C LEU A 433 -6.24 -17.79 9.96
N GLY A 434 -5.13 -17.24 9.46
CA GLY A 434 -4.74 -17.34 8.05
C GLY A 434 -4.58 -18.78 7.59
N VAL A 435 -3.89 -19.59 8.38
CA VAL A 435 -3.70 -21.03 8.11
C VAL A 435 -5.05 -21.75 8.12
N ALA A 436 -5.92 -21.46 9.07
CA ALA A 436 -7.26 -22.05 9.15
C ALA A 436 -8.14 -21.73 7.92
N LEU A 437 -8.00 -20.50 7.36
CA LEU A 437 -8.77 -20.08 6.18
C LEU A 437 -8.17 -20.57 4.86
N ILE A 438 -6.84 -20.71 4.78
CA ILE A 438 -6.17 -21.05 3.52
C ILE A 438 -6.17 -22.55 3.24
N ILE A 439 -6.09 -23.42 4.26
CA ILE A 439 -6.05 -24.88 4.07
C ILE A 439 -7.27 -25.39 3.29
N PRO A 440 -8.52 -25.06 3.65
CA PRO A 440 -9.69 -25.46 2.88
C PRO A 440 -9.66 -24.92 1.44
N GLN A 441 -9.14 -23.70 1.25
CA GLN A 441 -9.05 -23.09 -0.07
C GLN A 441 -8.03 -23.79 -0.96
N ILE A 442 -6.87 -24.17 -0.42
CA ILE A 442 -5.87 -24.97 -1.13
C ILE A 442 -6.46 -26.34 -1.54
N HIS A 443 -7.18 -27.00 -0.63
CA HIS A 443 -7.85 -28.26 -0.92
C HIS A 443 -8.85 -28.12 -2.07
N ARG A 444 -9.68 -27.07 -2.04
CA ARG A 444 -10.61 -26.76 -3.12
C ARG A 444 -9.92 -26.51 -4.45
N LEU A 445 -8.83 -25.71 -4.46
CA LEU A 445 -8.06 -25.47 -5.67
C LEU A 445 -7.43 -26.76 -6.23
N LYS A 446 -6.89 -27.62 -5.35
CA LYS A 446 -6.35 -28.93 -5.76
C LYS A 446 -7.41 -29.86 -6.35
N GLN A 447 -8.63 -29.84 -5.82
CA GLN A 447 -9.76 -30.59 -6.39
C GLN A 447 -10.12 -30.09 -7.79
N MET A 448 -10.15 -28.75 -7.96
CA MET A 448 -10.39 -28.13 -9.28
C MET A 448 -9.29 -28.47 -10.30
N VAL A 449 -8.02 -28.57 -9.89
CA VAL A 449 -6.91 -29.03 -10.75
C VAL A 449 -7.15 -30.48 -11.20
N LYS A 450 -7.62 -31.36 -10.33
CA LYS A 450 -7.92 -32.74 -10.71
C LYS A 450 -9.07 -32.84 -11.71
N GLN A 451 -10.07 -31.96 -11.60
CA GLN A 451 -11.21 -31.90 -12.54
C GLN A 451 -10.85 -31.30 -13.90
N GLU A 452 -9.81 -30.46 -13.95
CA GLU A 452 -9.30 -29.86 -15.21
C GLU A 452 -8.52 -30.88 -16.04
N ASN A 453 -7.93 -31.91 -15.39
CA ASN A 453 -7.10 -32.94 -16.01
C ASN A 453 -7.91 -34.23 -16.42
N ILE A 454 -9.22 -34.23 -16.16
CA ILE A 454 -10.17 -35.26 -16.61
C ILE A 454 -10.95 -34.73 -17.81
#